data_75d788709239b696f986ac2ec05371a2
#
_entry.id   75d788709239b696f986ac2ec05371a2
#
_cell.length_a   1.000
_cell.length_b   1.000
_cell.length_c   1.000
_cell.angle_alpha   90.00
_cell.angle_beta   90.00
_cell.angle_gamma   90.00
#
_symmetry.space_group_name_H-M   'P 1'
#
loop_
_entity.id
_entity.type
_entity.pdbx_description
1 polymer ?
#
loop_
_entity_poly.entity_id
_entity_poly.type
_entity_poly.pdbx_seq_one_letter_code
_entity_poly.pdbx_strand_id
1 'polypeptide(L)'
;IVMQLLGIAVPYFQKMQREGESGRRKMNQYTRYLTVAILLFQGPMYLLNLKMQTNGAALYSSLDWDVFILVSAIILAAGSMFVLWLGERITDKGIGNGVSIIIMIGIIARFPTAVIQEFSSRVEGQGGLVMFLVEIVLFLAVIAAAILLVQGVRQVPVNYAKKIAGARQIGGARQYIPLKPYAANVMPIIFAQAIMFIPVTLAQFSGSK
;
A
#
# COMPACT_ATOMS: atom_id res chain seq x y z
N ILE A 1 4.50 -1.37 -6.85
CA ILE A 1 3.72 -2.62 -6.82
C ILE A 1 3.65 -3.24 -8.21
N VAL A 2 3.07 -2.54 -9.21
CA VAL A 2 2.96 -3.05 -10.60
C VAL A 2 4.34 -3.39 -11.17
N MET A 3 5.36 -2.56 -10.95
CA MET A 3 6.74 -2.84 -11.36
C MET A 3 7.37 -4.05 -10.65
N GLN A 4 7.00 -4.32 -9.41
CA GLN A 4 7.45 -5.52 -8.70
C GLN A 4 6.82 -6.78 -9.30
N LEU A 5 5.54 -6.72 -9.68
CA LEU A 5 4.88 -7.81 -10.41
C LEU A 5 5.52 -8.04 -11.79
N LEU A 6 5.78 -6.97 -12.54
CA LEU A 6 6.49 -7.05 -13.82
C LEU A 6 7.90 -7.63 -13.65
N GLY A 7 8.58 -7.31 -12.55
CA GLY A 7 9.87 -7.87 -12.19
C GLY A 7 9.84 -9.39 -11.94
N ILE A 8 8.69 -9.94 -11.56
CA ILE A 8 8.50 -11.40 -11.38
C ILE A 8 8.07 -12.04 -12.70
N ALA A 9 7.16 -11.41 -13.43
CA ALA A 9 6.51 -11.96 -14.62
C ALA A 9 7.40 -11.89 -15.89
N VAL A 10 8.21 -10.83 -16.03
CA VAL A 10 8.98 -10.55 -17.23
C VAL A 10 10.48 -10.76 -17.00
N PRO A 11 11.15 -11.68 -17.74
CA PRO A 11 12.57 -11.99 -17.54
C PRO A 11 13.51 -10.78 -17.71
N TYR A 12 13.13 -9.81 -18.53
CA TYR A 12 13.88 -8.59 -18.75
C TYR A 12 14.04 -7.77 -17.46
N PHE A 13 12.94 -7.58 -16.70
CA PHE A 13 12.97 -6.86 -15.44
C PHE A 13 13.65 -7.65 -14.33
N GLN A 14 13.61 -8.99 -14.37
CA GLN A 14 14.37 -9.84 -13.46
C GLN A 14 15.88 -9.63 -13.60
N LYS A 15 16.39 -9.57 -14.84
CA LYS A 15 17.81 -9.29 -15.11
C LYS A 15 18.20 -7.92 -14.53
N MET A 16 17.36 -6.91 -14.77
CA MET A 16 17.58 -5.56 -14.28
C MET A 16 17.63 -5.46 -12.75
N GLN A 17 16.81 -6.26 -12.04
CA GLN A 17 16.85 -6.33 -10.57
C GLN A 17 18.17 -6.93 -10.05
N ARG A 18 18.81 -7.81 -10.84
CA ARG A 18 20.09 -8.44 -10.48
C ARG A 18 21.30 -7.58 -10.78
N GLU A 19 21.17 -6.55 -11.62
CA GLU A 19 22.26 -5.64 -12.02
C GLU A 19 22.71 -4.66 -10.92
N GLY A 20 22.16 -4.76 -9.70
CA GLY A 20 22.57 -3.94 -8.57
C GLY A 20 22.04 -2.50 -8.63
N GLU A 21 22.87 -1.51 -8.27
CA GLU A 21 22.42 -0.12 -8.09
C GLU A 21 22.01 0.55 -9.41
N SER A 22 22.68 0.25 -10.52
CA SER A 22 22.33 0.78 -11.85
C SER A 22 20.97 0.27 -12.31
N GLY A 23 20.68 -1.01 -12.07
CA GLY A 23 19.40 -1.62 -12.37
C GLY A 23 18.26 -1.02 -11.53
N ARG A 24 18.49 -0.74 -10.25
CA ARG A 24 17.51 -0.07 -9.38
C ARG A 24 17.17 1.34 -9.86
N ARG A 25 18.14 2.11 -10.31
CA ARG A 25 17.90 3.46 -10.88
C ARG A 25 17.03 3.41 -12.12
N LYS A 26 17.31 2.46 -13.03
CA LYS A 26 16.49 2.25 -14.23
C LYS A 26 15.07 1.79 -13.86
N MET A 27 14.92 0.87 -12.91
CA MET A 27 13.61 0.44 -12.40
C MET A 27 12.80 1.61 -11.85
N ASN A 28 13.41 2.51 -11.09
CA ASN A 28 12.73 3.71 -10.58
C ASN A 28 12.28 4.64 -11.71
N GLN A 29 13.07 4.80 -12.77
CA GLN A 29 12.67 5.58 -13.95
C GLN A 29 11.47 4.96 -14.66
N TYR A 30 11.49 3.63 -14.90
CA TYR A 30 10.36 2.92 -15.49
C TYR A 30 9.10 3.02 -14.60
N THR A 31 9.25 2.95 -13.29
CA THR A 31 8.15 3.16 -12.36
C THR A 31 7.52 4.54 -12.54
N ARG A 32 8.32 5.58 -12.67
CA ARG A 32 7.83 6.95 -12.91
C ARG A 32 7.06 7.07 -14.22
N TYR A 33 7.61 6.55 -15.33
CA TYR A 33 6.93 6.57 -16.63
C TYR A 33 5.62 5.78 -16.59
N LEU A 34 5.63 4.60 -15.98
CA LEU A 34 4.44 3.78 -15.83
C LEU A 34 3.38 4.48 -14.96
N THR A 35 3.79 5.14 -13.89
CA THR A 35 2.89 5.91 -13.01
C THR A 35 2.21 7.03 -13.78
N VAL A 36 2.95 7.81 -14.57
CA VAL A 36 2.37 8.88 -15.39
C VAL A 36 1.40 8.30 -16.42
N ALA A 37 1.78 7.22 -17.11
CA ALA A 37 0.90 6.58 -18.08
C ALA A 37 -0.41 6.10 -17.46
N ILE A 38 -0.34 5.41 -16.31
CA ILE A 38 -1.53 4.94 -15.58
C ILE A 38 -2.39 6.11 -15.15
N LEU A 39 -1.81 7.19 -14.63
CA LEU A 39 -2.55 8.37 -14.16
C LEU A 39 -3.25 9.12 -15.30
N LEU A 40 -2.64 9.20 -16.48
CA LEU A 40 -3.27 9.79 -17.65
C LEU A 40 -4.50 8.99 -18.13
N PHE A 41 -4.49 7.67 -17.94
CA PHE A 41 -5.66 6.82 -18.22
C PHE A 41 -6.69 6.88 -17.09
N GLN A 42 -6.25 6.78 -15.85
CA GLN A 42 -7.11 6.68 -14.67
C GLN A 42 -7.69 8.03 -14.24
N GLY A 43 -6.96 9.13 -14.46
CA GLY A 43 -7.40 10.49 -14.09
C GLY A 43 -8.75 10.86 -14.69
N PRO A 44 -8.93 10.79 -16.02
CA PRO A 44 -10.21 11.04 -16.67
C PRO A 44 -11.36 10.17 -16.16
N MET A 45 -11.08 8.88 -15.87
CA MET A 45 -12.08 7.95 -15.31
C MET A 45 -12.54 8.34 -13.92
N TYR A 46 -11.60 8.72 -13.07
CA TYR A 46 -11.93 9.24 -11.75
C TYR A 46 -12.79 10.49 -11.82
N LEU A 47 -12.48 11.41 -12.72
CA LEU A 47 -13.26 12.65 -12.94
C LEU A 47 -14.65 12.38 -13.47
N LEU A 48 -14.81 11.40 -14.37
CA LEU A 48 -16.12 10.94 -14.83
C LEU A 48 -16.96 10.38 -13.68
N ASN A 49 -16.36 9.55 -12.83
CA ASN A 49 -17.03 9.01 -11.65
C ASN A 49 -17.44 10.14 -10.68
N LEU A 50 -16.56 11.12 -10.46
CA LEU A 50 -16.85 12.30 -9.65
C LEU A 50 -18.03 13.09 -10.21
N LYS A 51 -18.11 13.29 -11.54
CA LYS A 51 -19.23 13.95 -12.20
C LYS A 51 -20.54 13.20 -11.96
N MET A 52 -20.53 11.87 -12.05
CA MET A 52 -21.72 11.05 -11.81
C MET A 52 -22.17 11.11 -10.34
N GLN A 53 -21.24 11.05 -9.39
CA GLN A 53 -21.56 11.12 -7.96
C GLN A 53 -22.09 12.48 -7.51
N THR A 54 -21.61 13.55 -8.12
CA THR A 54 -21.98 14.94 -7.76
C THR A 54 -23.08 15.51 -8.64
N ASN A 55 -23.66 14.72 -9.56
CA ASN A 55 -24.65 15.21 -10.54
C ASN A 55 -24.20 16.47 -11.28
N GLY A 56 -22.89 16.59 -11.55
CA GLY A 56 -22.31 17.74 -12.23
C GLY A 56 -22.02 18.96 -11.34
N ALA A 57 -22.34 18.92 -10.05
CA ALA A 57 -22.10 20.03 -9.12
C ALA A 57 -20.59 20.30 -8.85
N ALA A 58 -19.72 19.37 -9.20
CA ALA A 58 -18.27 19.56 -9.11
C ALA A 58 -17.68 20.45 -10.22
N LEU A 59 -18.48 20.80 -11.21
CA LEU A 59 -18.07 21.66 -12.31
C LEU A 59 -18.55 23.09 -12.09
N TYR A 60 -17.65 24.04 -12.30
CA TYR A 60 -18.04 25.43 -12.42
C TYR A 60 -18.77 25.62 -13.74
N SER A 61 -19.94 26.27 -13.74
CA SER A 61 -20.87 26.37 -14.86
C SER A 61 -20.32 27.01 -16.14
N SER A 62 -19.13 27.62 -16.09
CA SER A 62 -18.47 28.29 -17.21
C SER A 62 -17.31 27.51 -17.85
N LEU A 63 -16.99 26.31 -17.38
CA LEU A 63 -15.87 25.51 -17.88
C LEU A 63 -16.37 24.34 -18.75
N ASP A 64 -15.79 24.23 -19.96
CA ASP A 64 -16.02 23.10 -20.82
C ASP A 64 -15.48 21.83 -20.16
N TRP A 65 -16.22 20.74 -20.24
CA TRP A 65 -15.90 19.45 -19.64
C TRP A 65 -14.56 18.90 -20.11
N ASP A 66 -14.25 19.02 -21.39
CA ASP A 66 -13.03 18.49 -21.98
C ASP A 66 -11.78 19.22 -21.47
N VAL A 67 -11.87 20.54 -21.32
CA VAL A 67 -10.79 21.35 -20.73
C VAL A 67 -10.61 21.00 -19.26
N PHE A 68 -11.70 20.82 -18.51
CA PHE A 68 -11.63 20.40 -17.11
C PHE A 68 -10.93 19.06 -16.93
N ILE A 69 -11.29 18.04 -17.74
CA ILE A 69 -10.64 16.73 -17.69
C ILE A 69 -9.15 16.86 -17.94
N LEU A 70 -8.76 17.55 -19.00
CA LEU A 70 -7.34 17.65 -19.40
C LEU A 70 -6.51 18.35 -18.34
N VAL A 71 -6.97 19.51 -17.85
CA VAL A 71 -6.24 20.26 -16.83
C VAL A 71 -6.18 19.49 -15.51
N SER A 72 -7.30 18.91 -15.08
CA SER A 72 -7.34 18.13 -13.83
C SER A 72 -6.50 16.86 -13.90
N ALA A 73 -6.48 16.17 -15.04
CA ALA A 73 -5.62 14.99 -15.23
C ALA A 73 -4.12 15.35 -15.11
N ILE A 74 -3.71 16.48 -15.68
CA ILE A 74 -2.32 16.97 -15.56
C ILE A 74 -1.98 17.33 -14.12
N ILE A 75 -2.89 18.02 -13.42
CA ILE A 75 -2.69 18.39 -12.01
C ILE A 75 -2.60 17.15 -11.12
N LEU A 76 -3.49 16.18 -11.34
CA LEU A 76 -3.46 14.90 -10.60
C LEU A 76 -2.17 14.14 -10.86
N ALA A 77 -1.71 14.09 -12.11
CA ALA A 77 -0.43 13.46 -12.46
C ALA A 77 0.75 14.15 -11.77
N ALA A 78 0.80 15.50 -11.81
CA ALA A 78 1.84 16.28 -11.14
C ALA A 78 1.83 16.07 -9.61
N GLY A 79 0.66 16.07 -8.97
CA GLY A 79 0.51 15.82 -7.55
C GLY A 79 0.97 14.41 -7.16
N SER A 80 0.60 13.40 -7.94
CA SER A 80 1.03 12.02 -7.69
C SER A 80 2.53 11.82 -7.87
N MET A 81 3.13 12.48 -8.87
CA MET A 81 4.59 12.46 -9.05
C MET A 81 5.32 13.16 -7.90
N PHE A 82 4.76 14.22 -7.36
CA PHE A 82 5.30 14.89 -6.17
C PHE A 82 5.26 13.95 -4.95
N VAL A 83 4.14 13.26 -4.72
CA VAL A 83 4.00 12.28 -3.62
C VAL A 83 4.98 11.12 -3.78
N LEU A 84 5.16 10.62 -5.02
CA LEU A 84 6.15 9.58 -5.30
C LEU A 84 7.57 10.05 -4.98
N TRP A 85 7.95 11.23 -5.44
CA TRP A 85 9.26 11.84 -5.13
C TRP A 85 9.46 12.03 -3.62
N LEU A 86 8.42 12.46 -2.91
CA LEU A 86 8.47 12.59 -1.44
C LEU A 86 8.72 11.23 -0.78
N GLY A 87 8.02 10.18 -1.23
CA GLY A 87 8.22 8.82 -0.74
C GLY A 87 9.64 8.30 -0.97
N GLU A 88 10.22 8.57 -2.15
CA GLU A 88 11.61 8.25 -2.43
C GLU A 88 12.58 8.98 -1.50
N ARG A 89 12.35 10.27 -1.27
CA ARG A 89 13.18 11.08 -0.35
C ARG A 89 13.14 10.59 1.09
N ILE A 90 11.98 10.18 1.58
CA ILE A 90 11.83 9.58 2.92
C ILE A 90 12.62 8.26 3.00
N THR A 91 12.54 7.44 1.95
CA THR A 91 13.29 6.19 1.87
C THR A 91 14.80 6.42 1.86
N ASP A 92 15.28 7.40 1.08
CA ASP A 92 16.71 7.75 0.99
C ASP A 92 17.27 8.28 2.30
N LYS A 93 16.45 8.97 3.11
CA LYS A 93 16.84 9.50 4.44
C LYS A 93 16.84 8.43 5.54
N GLY A 94 16.47 7.19 5.24
CA GLY A 94 16.67 6.05 6.13
C GLY A 94 15.56 5.77 7.14
N ILE A 95 14.37 6.34 6.98
CA ILE A 95 13.21 6.07 7.86
C ILE A 95 12.38 4.84 7.37
N GLY A 96 13.00 3.89 6.67
CA GLY A 96 12.31 2.72 6.13
C GLY A 96 11.68 2.99 4.75
N ASN A 97 10.57 2.32 4.44
CA ASN A 97 9.89 2.50 3.16
C ASN A 97 9.00 3.75 3.18
N GLY A 98 9.42 4.81 2.49
CA GLY A 98 8.73 6.10 2.48
C GLY A 98 7.30 6.05 1.94
N VAL A 99 7.04 5.22 0.93
CA VAL A 99 5.67 5.05 0.39
C VAL A 99 4.74 4.45 1.44
N SER A 100 5.22 3.45 2.20
CA SER A 100 4.45 2.84 3.29
C SER A 100 4.15 3.84 4.40
N ILE A 101 5.09 4.72 4.71
CA ILE A 101 4.91 5.79 5.71
C ILE A 101 3.84 6.78 5.24
N ILE A 102 3.87 7.20 3.99
CA ILE A 102 2.86 8.11 3.43
C ILE A 102 1.46 7.49 3.49
N ILE A 103 1.33 6.20 3.14
CA ILE A 103 0.05 5.47 3.24
C ILE A 103 -0.42 5.42 4.68
N MET A 104 0.47 5.09 5.61
CA MET A 104 0.18 5.05 7.05
C MET A 104 -0.31 6.41 7.56
N ILE A 105 0.38 7.49 7.22
CA ILE A 105 -0.02 8.85 7.61
C ILE A 105 -1.40 9.19 7.02
N GLY A 106 -1.66 8.83 5.77
CA GLY A 106 -2.96 9.04 5.12
C GLY A 106 -4.12 8.33 5.83
N ILE A 107 -3.87 7.15 6.38
CA ILE A 107 -4.85 6.41 7.18
C ILE A 107 -5.03 7.05 8.56
N ILE A 108 -3.92 7.37 9.25
CA ILE A 108 -3.95 7.96 10.60
C ILE A 108 -4.55 9.36 10.59
N ALA A 109 -4.34 10.14 9.53
CA ALA A 109 -4.89 11.50 9.43
C ALA A 109 -6.42 11.55 9.50
N ARG A 110 -7.11 10.50 9.07
CA ARG A 110 -8.58 10.40 9.15
C ARG A 110 -9.07 9.82 10.48
N PHE A 111 -8.21 9.21 11.26
CA PHE A 111 -8.57 8.53 12.50
C PHE A 111 -9.21 9.47 13.56
N PRO A 112 -8.65 10.66 13.86
CA PRO A 112 -9.25 11.56 14.87
C PRO A 112 -10.67 11.99 14.51
N THR A 113 -10.89 12.34 13.24
CA THR A 113 -12.23 12.77 12.78
C THR A 113 -13.22 11.62 12.82
N ALA A 114 -12.80 10.41 12.46
CA ALA A 114 -13.64 9.21 12.53
C ALA A 114 -14.05 8.90 13.98
N VAL A 115 -13.12 8.99 14.92
CA VAL A 115 -13.41 8.75 16.36
C VAL A 115 -14.38 9.79 16.90
N ILE A 116 -14.20 11.08 16.56
CA ILE A 116 -15.11 12.16 16.99
C ILE A 116 -16.52 11.95 16.42
N GLN A 117 -16.62 11.60 15.14
CA GLN A 117 -17.91 11.34 14.50
C GLN A 117 -18.62 10.14 15.12
N GLU A 118 -17.89 9.05 15.39
CA GLU A 118 -18.44 7.87 16.03
C GLU A 118 -18.92 8.19 17.45
N PHE A 119 -18.11 8.91 18.22
CA PHE A 119 -18.48 9.37 19.56
C PHE A 119 -19.77 10.21 19.53
N SER A 120 -19.85 11.21 18.66
CA SER A 120 -21.03 12.08 18.55
C SER A 120 -22.28 11.27 18.14
N SER A 121 -22.12 10.37 17.17
CA SER A 121 -23.19 9.50 16.67
C SER A 121 -23.73 8.57 17.77
N ARG A 122 -22.88 8.07 18.67
CA ARG A 122 -23.28 7.18 19.77
C ARG A 122 -23.88 7.93 20.95
N VAL A 123 -23.43 9.15 21.22
CA VAL A 123 -24.01 9.99 22.31
C VAL A 123 -25.40 10.47 21.93
N GLU A 124 -25.64 10.83 20.66
CA GLU A 124 -26.92 11.31 20.17
C GLU A 124 -27.90 10.19 19.76
N GLY A 125 -27.37 8.96 19.51
CA GLY A 125 -28.12 7.81 18.99
C GLY A 125 -28.45 6.75 20.04
N GLN A 126 -29.11 5.66 19.56
CA GLN A 126 -29.47 4.50 20.37
C GLN A 126 -28.29 3.56 20.63
N GLY A 127 -27.36 3.91 21.46
CA GLY A 127 -26.25 2.99 21.77
C GLY A 127 -25.51 3.36 23.03
N GLY A 128 -25.52 4.61 23.38
CA GLY A 128 -24.87 5.13 24.56
C GLY A 128 -23.35 4.97 24.59
N LEU A 129 -22.77 5.53 25.64
CA LEU A 129 -21.33 5.51 25.89
C LEU A 129 -20.76 4.09 26.03
N VAL A 130 -21.56 3.13 26.45
CA VAL A 130 -21.15 1.73 26.66
C VAL A 130 -20.80 1.08 25.33
N MET A 131 -21.60 1.30 24.26
CA MET A 131 -21.34 0.74 22.95
C MET A 131 -20.06 1.31 22.34
N PHE A 132 -19.82 2.60 22.53
CA PHE A 132 -18.57 3.24 22.10
C PHE A 132 -17.33 2.64 22.79
N LEU A 133 -17.43 2.36 24.10
CA LEU A 133 -16.34 1.69 24.83
C LEU A 133 -16.07 0.27 24.29
N VAL A 134 -17.12 -0.49 23.99
CA VAL A 134 -16.99 -1.83 23.38
C VAL A 134 -16.27 -1.75 22.02
N GLU A 135 -16.62 -0.77 21.20
CA GLU A 135 -15.98 -0.54 19.90
C GLU A 135 -14.49 -0.21 20.02
N ILE A 136 -14.12 0.65 20.98
CA ILE A 136 -12.71 0.96 21.26
C ILE A 136 -11.96 -0.29 21.74
N VAL A 137 -12.53 -1.07 22.64
CA VAL A 137 -11.90 -2.31 23.13
C VAL A 137 -11.72 -3.30 22.00
N LEU A 138 -12.72 -3.50 21.13
CA LEU A 138 -12.61 -4.34 19.93
C LEU A 138 -11.54 -3.83 18.98
N PHE A 139 -11.48 -2.54 18.74
CA PHE A 139 -10.46 -1.93 17.88
C PHE A 139 -9.05 -2.18 18.40
N LEU A 140 -8.82 -1.97 19.70
CA LEU A 140 -7.54 -2.26 20.33
C LEU A 140 -7.21 -3.75 20.31
N ALA A 141 -8.19 -4.63 20.50
CA ALA A 141 -8.01 -6.08 20.38
C ALA A 141 -7.60 -6.51 18.99
N VAL A 142 -8.19 -5.93 17.94
CA VAL A 142 -7.81 -6.18 16.53
C VAL A 142 -6.38 -5.70 16.26
N ILE A 143 -6.00 -4.53 16.75
CA ILE A 143 -4.63 -4.04 16.61
C ILE A 143 -3.65 -4.98 17.33
N ALA A 144 -3.94 -5.38 18.56
CA ALA A 144 -3.08 -6.31 19.31
C ALA A 144 -2.95 -7.66 18.58
N ALA A 145 -4.05 -8.21 18.08
CA ALA A 145 -4.04 -9.44 17.29
C ALA A 145 -3.21 -9.32 16.02
N ALA A 146 -3.32 -8.20 15.29
CA ALA A 146 -2.52 -7.93 14.10
C ALA A 146 -1.02 -7.83 14.43
N ILE A 147 -0.65 -7.16 15.52
CA ILE A 147 0.74 -7.07 15.98
C ILE A 147 1.29 -8.46 16.32
N LEU A 148 0.54 -9.26 17.08
CA LEU A 148 0.93 -10.63 17.44
C LEU A 148 1.13 -11.51 16.20
N LEU A 149 0.26 -11.37 15.21
CA LEU A 149 0.36 -12.11 13.94
C LEU A 149 1.61 -11.72 13.14
N VAL A 150 1.95 -10.45 13.08
CA VAL A 150 3.14 -9.94 12.35
C VAL A 150 4.43 -10.25 13.10
N GLN A 151 4.44 -10.19 14.43
CA GLN A 151 5.60 -10.48 15.26
C GLN A 151 5.78 -11.99 15.51
N GLY A 152 4.75 -12.80 15.30
CA GLY A 152 4.78 -14.23 15.51
C GLY A 152 5.92 -14.90 14.72
N VAL A 153 6.78 -15.64 15.41
CA VAL A 153 7.88 -16.40 14.82
C VAL A 153 7.80 -17.82 15.30
N ARG A 154 7.73 -18.77 14.36
CA ARG A 154 7.84 -20.19 14.66
C ARG A 154 9.32 -20.56 14.74
N GLN A 155 9.77 -20.96 15.91
CA GLN A 155 11.13 -21.43 16.13
C GLN A 155 11.20 -22.93 15.86
N VAL A 156 11.99 -23.32 14.85
CA VAL A 156 12.27 -24.73 14.56
C VAL A 156 13.62 -25.08 15.17
N PRO A 157 13.69 -26.01 16.15
CA PRO A 157 14.95 -26.41 16.74
C PRO A 157 15.77 -27.21 15.71
N VAL A 158 17.01 -26.80 15.50
CA VAL A 158 17.99 -27.50 14.65
C VAL A 158 19.14 -27.96 15.50
N ASN A 159 19.42 -29.26 15.44
CA ASN A 159 20.59 -29.83 16.09
C ASN A 159 21.76 -29.82 15.11
N TYR A 160 22.72 -28.96 15.35
CA TYR A 160 24.00 -29.01 14.60
C TYR A 160 24.87 -30.16 15.07
N ALA A 161 25.48 -30.86 14.11
CA ALA A 161 26.44 -31.91 14.41
C ALA A 161 27.63 -31.31 15.19
N LYS A 162 28.07 -32.01 16.25
CA LYS A 162 29.25 -31.64 17.02
C LYS A 162 30.48 -31.82 16.15
N LYS A 163 31.27 -30.77 15.95
CA LYS A 163 32.57 -30.88 15.31
C LYS A 163 33.63 -31.21 16.39
N ILE A 164 34.35 -32.25 16.17
CA ILE A 164 35.51 -32.63 17.02
C ILE A 164 36.73 -31.97 16.39
N ALA A 165 37.29 -30.96 17.04
CA ALA A 165 38.57 -30.34 16.67
C ALA A 165 39.59 -30.66 17.76
N GLY A 166 40.38 -31.72 17.53
CA GLY A 166 41.34 -32.24 18.52
C GLY A 166 40.64 -32.86 19.74
N ALA A 167 41.15 -32.62 20.95
CA ALA A 167 40.61 -33.15 22.22
C ALA A 167 39.41 -32.34 22.77
N ARG A 168 38.94 -31.30 22.06
CA ARG A 168 37.80 -30.46 22.49
C ARG A 168 36.60 -30.64 21.56
N GLN A 169 35.46 -30.95 22.15
CA GLN A 169 34.16 -30.88 21.47
C GLN A 169 33.71 -29.44 21.41
N ILE A 170 33.67 -28.88 20.21
CA ILE A 170 33.16 -27.52 19.93
C ILE A 170 31.86 -27.66 19.18
N GLY A 171 30.78 -27.07 19.71
CA GLY A 171 29.46 -27.09 19.11
C GLY A 171 28.48 -28.01 19.82
N GLY A 172 27.21 -27.93 19.47
CA GLY A 172 26.14 -28.71 20.08
C GLY A 172 25.11 -27.84 20.82
N ALA A 173 25.22 -26.52 20.71
CA ALA A 173 24.14 -25.65 21.14
C ALA A 173 22.93 -25.81 20.19
N ARG A 174 21.73 -25.98 20.74
CA ARG A 174 20.47 -25.94 19.97
C ARG A 174 20.33 -24.55 19.39
N GLN A 175 20.34 -24.43 18.06
CA GLN A 175 20.00 -23.21 17.38
C GLN A 175 18.57 -23.31 16.86
N TYR A 176 17.88 -22.17 16.82
CA TYR A 176 16.53 -22.09 16.34
C TYR A 176 16.51 -21.33 15.00
N ILE A 177 15.87 -21.91 13.99
CA ILE A 177 15.61 -21.20 12.74
C ILE A 177 14.29 -20.46 12.90
N PRO A 178 14.30 -19.10 12.89
CA PRO A 178 13.08 -18.32 12.99
C PRO A 178 12.34 -18.34 11.63
N LEU A 179 11.18 -18.97 11.59
CA LEU A 179 10.28 -18.93 10.44
C LEU A 179 9.12 -17.98 10.75
N LYS A 180 8.94 -16.97 9.92
CA LYS A 180 7.77 -16.08 10.00
C LYS A 180 6.59 -16.75 9.33
N PRO A 181 5.50 -17.09 10.04
CA PRO A 181 4.30 -17.68 9.43
C PRO A 181 3.61 -16.71 8.49
N TYR A 182 3.72 -15.41 8.74
CA TYR A 182 3.18 -14.35 7.89
C TYR A 182 4.29 -13.65 7.09
N ALA A 183 4.97 -14.41 6.23
CA ALA A 183 6.08 -13.89 5.42
C ALA A 183 5.64 -12.95 4.29
N ALA A 184 4.43 -13.12 3.79
CA ALA A 184 3.90 -12.34 2.67
C ALA A 184 3.47 -10.92 3.06
N ASN A 185 3.26 -10.64 4.35
CA ASN A 185 2.78 -9.35 4.86
C ASN A 185 1.50 -8.85 4.12
N VAL A 186 1.41 -7.53 3.89
CA VAL A 186 0.27 -6.89 3.21
C VAL A 186 0.36 -6.97 1.69
N MET A 187 1.48 -7.43 1.12
CA MET A 187 1.74 -7.44 -0.32
C MET A 187 0.65 -8.15 -1.15
N PRO A 188 0.14 -9.34 -0.79
CA PRO A 188 -0.87 -10.04 -1.60
C PRO A 188 -2.17 -9.25 -1.74
N ILE A 189 -2.59 -8.55 -0.69
CA ILE A 189 -3.82 -7.74 -0.69
C ILE A 189 -3.67 -6.56 -1.64
N ILE A 190 -2.53 -5.88 -1.61
CA ILE A 190 -2.23 -4.75 -2.47
C ILE A 190 -2.15 -5.20 -3.94
N PHE A 191 -1.56 -6.37 -4.21
CA PHE A 191 -1.52 -6.94 -5.56
C PHE A 191 -2.91 -7.33 -6.06
N ALA A 192 -3.73 -7.95 -5.22
CA ALA A 192 -5.10 -8.30 -5.57
C ALA A 192 -5.94 -7.06 -5.91
N GLN A 193 -5.81 -5.99 -5.13
CA GLN A 193 -6.48 -4.72 -5.42
C GLN A 193 -6.01 -4.09 -6.74
N ALA A 194 -4.70 -4.12 -7.02
CA ALA A 194 -4.15 -3.59 -8.26
C ALA A 194 -4.65 -4.37 -9.49
N ILE A 195 -4.77 -5.69 -9.40
CA ILE A 195 -5.29 -6.54 -10.48
C ILE A 195 -6.81 -6.36 -10.64
N MET A 196 -7.57 -6.28 -9.55
CA MET A 196 -9.02 -6.05 -9.59
C MET A 196 -9.38 -4.70 -10.20
N PHE A 197 -8.50 -3.73 -10.10
CA PHE A 197 -8.73 -2.40 -10.66
C PHE A 197 -8.84 -2.43 -12.19
N ILE A 198 -8.09 -3.29 -12.89
CA ILE A 198 -8.11 -3.41 -14.36
C ILE A 198 -9.49 -3.83 -14.90
N PRO A 199 -10.13 -4.92 -14.44
CA PRO A 199 -11.46 -5.28 -14.93
C PRO A 199 -12.53 -4.27 -14.54
N VAL A 200 -12.44 -3.60 -13.39
CA VAL A 200 -13.39 -2.57 -12.99
C VAL A 200 -13.34 -1.36 -13.93
N THR A 201 -12.14 -0.91 -14.31
CA THR A 201 -11.98 0.17 -15.28
C THR A 201 -12.50 -0.23 -16.68
N LEU A 202 -12.22 -1.44 -17.12
CA LEU A 202 -12.73 -1.95 -18.40
C LEU A 202 -14.26 -2.07 -18.41
N ALA A 203 -14.87 -2.51 -17.31
CA ALA A 203 -16.31 -2.61 -17.17
C ALA A 203 -16.99 -1.22 -17.24
N GLN A 204 -16.38 -0.19 -16.65
CA GLN A 204 -16.86 1.19 -16.74
C GLN A 204 -16.82 1.73 -18.18
N PHE A 205 -15.79 1.36 -18.96
CA PHE A 205 -15.72 1.70 -20.39
C PHE A 205 -16.80 0.99 -21.21
N SER A 206 -17.13 -0.25 -20.89
CA SER A 206 -18.14 -1.05 -21.59
C SER A 206 -19.57 -0.64 -21.25
N GLY A 207 -19.82 -0.15 -20.03
CA GLY A 207 -21.15 0.27 -19.58
C GLY A 207 -21.57 1.67 -20.01
N SER A 208 -20.73 2.41 -20.70
CA SER A 208 -20.99 3.78 -21.20
C SER A 208 -21.57 3.82 -22.62
N LYS A 209 -22.23 2.74 -23.07
CA LYS A 209 -22.99 2.73 -24.32
C LYS A 209 -24.47 2.69 -24.06
#